data_d3f007b1fb0065a16f4cf93962a6a4b0
#
_entry.id   d3f007b1fb0065a16f4cf93962a6a4b0
#
_cell.length_a   1.000
_cell.length_b   1.000
_cell.length_c   1.000
_cell.angle_alpha   90.00
_cell.angle_beta   90.00
_cell.angle_gamma   90.00
#
_symmetry.space_group_name_H-M   'P 1'
#
loop_
_entity.id
_entity.type
_entity.pdbx_description
1 polymer ?
#
loop_
_entity_poly.entity_id
_entity_poly.type
_entity_poly.pdbx_seq_one_letter_code
_entity_poly.pdbx_strand_id
1 'polypeptide(L)'
;MKKTIVSILIIAGVALVIFISVYFTKQNKPAVDSVKNTAQENPSSQINTEQAQNKMVTDDFEIVVPDGWKQTAPAMGSSAMAVKINENLNDPAAQKINFQSYFAVSYDTLQDKNMSEYVQIVKNGLQQTIPGAIFTKDQDMTINGKSAHAIEAELTQQGVNFKILMIAITGEEKDVWVMSFNTTKNSWDIYKETFYSIANSFSLKK
;
A
#
# COMPACT_ATOMS: atom_id res chain seq x y z
N MET A 1 -31.80 -17.22 3.20
CA MET A 1 -31.07 -16.94 1.94
C MET A 1 -30.33 -15.63 2.07
N LYS A 2 -29.11 -15.62 2.65
CA LYS A 2 -28.18 -14.46 2.72
C LYS A 2 -26.75 -15.01 2.85
N LYS A 3 -26.19 -15.56 1.77
CA LYS A 3 -24.83 -16.16 1.78
C LYS A 3 -23.99 -15.84 0.54
N THR A 4 -24.05 -14.63 0.00
CA THR A 4 -23.33 -14.42 -1.29
C THR A 4 -22.56 -13.09 -1.40
N ILE A 5 -22.27 -12.36 -0.31
CA ILE A 5 -21.63 -11.04 -0.42
C ILE A 5 -20.15 -11.04 -0.04
N VAL A 6 -19.61 -12.12 0.51
CA VAL A 6 -18.32 -12.13 1.22
C VAL A 6 -17.09 -12.39 0.34
N SER A 7 -17.26 -12.99 -0.83
CA SER A 7 -16.10 -13.38 -1.66
C SER A 7 -15.54 -12.28 -2.57
N ILE A 8 -16.19 -11.12 -2.65
CA ILE A 8 -15.84 -10.09 -3.64
C ILE A 8 -14.77 -9.12 -3.10
N LEU A 9 -14.72 -8.87 -1.78
CA LEU A 9 -13.80 -7.88 -1.20
C LEU A 9 -12.35 -8.39 -1.07
N ILE A 10 -12.14 -9.67 -0.81
CA ILE A 10 -10.79 -10.27 -0.74
C ILE A 10 -10.08 -10.20 -2.09
N ILE A 11 -10.82 -10.29 -3.19
CA ILE A 11 -10.30 -10.16 -4.56
C ILE A 11 -9.89 -8.72 -4.88
N ALA A 12 -10.52 -7.71 -4.28
CA ALA A 12 -10.23 -6.31 -4.54
C ALA A 12 -8.82 -5.90 -4.06
N GLY A 13 -8.35 -6.41 -2.91
CA GLY A 13 -7.00 -6.14 -2.41
C GLY A 13 -5.90 -6.73 -3.30
N VAL A 14 -6.16 -7.87 -3.94
CA VAL A 14 -5.21 -8.56 -4.82
C VAL A 14 -5.28 -8.03 -6.25
N ALA A 15 -6.46 -7.63 -6.73
CA ALA A 15 -6.65 -7.01 -8.04
C ALA A 15 -5.98 -5.61 -8.14
N LEU A 16 -5.56 -5.04 -7.01
CA LEU A 16 -4.92 -3.72 -6.95
C LEU A 16 -3.67 -3.63 -7.84
N VAL A 17 -2.93 -4.72 -8.03
CA VAL A 17 -1.74 -4.74 -8.89
C VAL A 17 -2.09 -4.51 -10.38
N ILE A 18 -3.30 -4.92 -10.82
CA ILE A 18 -3.67 -4.95 -12.25
C ILE A 18 -4.11 -3.58 -12.78
N PHE A 19 -4.77 -2.75 -11.97
CA PHE A 19 -5.52 -1.59 -12.45
C PHE A 19 -4.87 -0.22 -12.24
N ILE A 20 -3.83 -0.12 -11.42
CA ILE A 20 -3.19 1.17 -11.14
C ILE A 20 -2.55 1.76 -12.38
N SER A 21 -1.99 0.93 -13.27
CA SER A 21 -1.43 1.38 -14.55
C SER A 21 -2.45 2.10 -15.45
N VAL A 22 -3.73 1.73 -15.38
CA VAL A 22 -4.79 2.36 -16.18
C VAL A 22 -5.33 3.64 -15.53
N TYR A 23 -5.29 3.73 -14.19
CA TYR A 23 -5.84 4.87 -13.46
C TYR A 23 -4.93 6.10 -13.55
N PHE A 24 -3.61 5.92 -13.48
CA PHE A 24 -2.64 7.03 -13.58
C PHE A 24 -2.58 7.67 -14.96
N THR A 25 -2.89 6.93 -16.04
CA THR A 25 -2.91 7.50 -17.40
C THR A 25 -4.06 8.50 -17.61
N LYS A 26 -5.11 8.48 -16.79
CA LYS A 26 -6.26 9.41 -16.92
C LYS A 26 -6.15 10.68 -16.10
N GLN A 27 -5.28 10.75 -15.09
CA GLN A 27 -5.17 11.92 -14.19
C GLN A 27 -4.03 12.90 -14.54
N ASN A 28 -3.12 12.56 -15.44
CA ASN A 28 -2.02 13.44 -15.83
C ASN A 28 -2.36 14.37 -17.00
N LYS A 29 -3.47 15.12 -16.89
CA LYS A 29 -3.61 16.36 -17.67
C LYS A 29 -3.09 17.52 -16.80
N PRO A 30 -2.06 18.27 -17.24
CA PRO A 30 -1.58 19.39 -16.45
C PRO A 30 -2.64 20.48 -16.43
N ALA A 31 -3.16 20.79 -15.25
CA ALA A 31 -3.85 22.05 -15.02
C ALA A 31 -2.78 23.13 -14.87
N VAL A 32 -2.69 24.00 -15.87
CA VAL A 32 -1.95 25.25 -15.79
C VAL A 32 -2.80 26.21 -14.98
N ASP A 33 -2.40 26.51 -13.76
CA ASP A 33 -2.87 27.69 -13.06
C ASP A 33 -1.71 28.43 -12.40
N SER A 34 -1.56 29.64 -12.88
CA SER A 34 -0.63 30.67 -12.44
C SER A 34 -1.01 31.16 -11.05
N VAL A 35 -0.13 31.12 -10.08
CA VAL A 35 -0.22 31.97 -8.88
C VAL A 35 1.10 32.67 -8.61
N LYS A 36 0.97 34.00 -8.56
CA LYS A 36 1.99 35.01 -8.33
C LYS A 36 2.72 34.82 -6.99
N ASN A 37 4.04 35.00 -7.05
CA ASN A 37 4.92 35.28 -5.92
C ASN A 37 4.49 36.55 -5.17
N THR A 38 4.51 36.46 -3.84
CA THR A 38 4.85 37.61 -3.00
C THR A 38 5.77 37.13 -1.89
N ALA A 39 7.01 37.59 -1.96
CA ALA A 39 8.03 37.39 -0.95
C ALA A 39 7.74 38.28 0.25
N GLN A 40 7.94 37.74 1.46
CA GLN A 40 8.26 38.56 2.64
C GLN A 40 9.20 37.78 3.55
N GLU A 41 10.43 38.24 3.60
CA GLU A 41 11.44 37.83 4.58
C GLU A 41 11.11 38.39 5.98
N ASN A 42 11.31 37.60 6.99
CA ASN A 42 11.95 38.09 8.25
C ASN A 42 12.42 36.93 9.16
N PRO A 43 13.33 37.19 10.12
CA PRO A 43 14.45 36.30 10.39
C PRO A 43 14.35 35.53 11.71
N SER A 44 15.13 34.45 11.77
CA SER A 44 15.79 33.90 12.95
C SER A 44 14.92 33.53 14.16
N SER A 45 14.59 32.27 14.24
CA SER A 45 14.47 31.53 15.50
C SER A 45 14.95 30.13 15.25
N GLN A 46 15.99 29.69 15.93
CA GLN A 46 16.44 28.31 15.97
C GLN A 46 15.30 27.48 16.57
N ILE A 47 14.55 26.82 15.71
CA ILE A 47 13.57 25.85 16.11
C ILE A 47 14.25 24.49 15.97
N ASN A 48 14.38 23.82 17.10
CA ASN A 48 14.60 22.38 17.16
C ASN A 48 13.59 21.71 16.22
N THR A 49 14.01 21.40 15.00
CA THR A 49 13.15 20.74 14.01
C THR A 49 13.16 19.26 14.32
N GLU A 50 12.34 18.83 15.26
CA GLU A 50 11.68 17.52 15.09
C GLU A 50 10.99 17.62 13.73
N GLN A 51 11.55 16.97 12.73
CA GLN A 51 10.93 16.88 11.41
C GLN A 51 9.53 16.31 11.61
N ALA A 52 8.52 17.15 11.46
CA ALA A 52 7.13 16.71 11.50
C ALA A 52 6.98 15.63 10.40
N GLN A 53 6.98 14.37 10.83
CA GLN A 53 6.81 13.25 9.90
C GLN A 53 5.49 13.45 9.17
N ASN A 54 5.54 13.45 7.85
CA ASN A 54 4.34 13.53 7.04
C ASN A 54 3.46 12.32 7.32
N LYS A 55 2.27 12.53 7.91
CA LYS A 55 1.35 11.45 8.27
C LYS A 55 0.12 11.46 7.37
N MET A 56 -0.31 10.30 6.96
CA MET A 56 -1.63 10.04 6.43
C MET A 56 -2.54 9.72 7.61
N VAL A 57 -3.58 10.52 7.78
CA VAL A 57 -4.52 10.42 8.91
C VAL A 57 -5.92 10.25 8.34
N THR A 58 -6.59 9.17 8.74
CA THR A 58 -7.99 8.87 8.43
C THR A 58 -8.82 8.92 9.72
N ASP A 59 -10.09 8.57 9.66
CA ASP A 59 -10.92 8.45 10.86
C ASP A 59 -10.50 7.24 11.71
N ASP A 60 -10.00 6.16 11.09
CA ASP A 60 -9.74 4.88 11.73
C ASP A 60 -8.28 4.67 12.12
N PHE A 61 -7.33 5.26 11.36
CA PHE A 61 -5.90 5.01 11.57
C PHE A 61 -5.02 6.19 11.18
N GLU A 62 -3.77 6.13 11.60
CA GLU A 62 -2.68 6.96 11.10
C GLU A 62 -1.49 6.11 10.65
N ILE A 63 -0.73 6.61 9.66
CA ILE A 63 0.45 5.96 9.12
C ILE A 63 1.44 7.01 8.61
N VAL A 64 2.74 6.79 8.80
CA VAL A 64 3.79 7.69 8.30
C VAL A 64 3.94 7.52 6.78
N VAL A 65 3.96 8.63 6.06
CA VAL A 65 4.28 8.71 4.63
C VAL A 65 5.70 9.26 4.50
N PRO A 66 6.70 8.46 4.11
CA PRO A 66 8.08 8.91 4.04
C PRO A 66 8.31 9.98 2.97
N ASP A 67 9.42 10.69 3.08
CA ASP A 67 9.83 11.64 2.05
C ASP A 67 9.94 11.00 0.67
N GLY A 68 9.49 11.73 -0.33
CA GLY A 68 9.43 11.25 -1.70
C GLY A 68 8.26 10.30 -2.00
N TRP A 69 7.32 10.17 -1.05
CA TRP A 69 6.02 9.53 -1.25
C TRP A 69 4.91 10.56 -1.20
N LYS A 70 3.86 10.37 -1.95
CA LYS A 70 2.72 11.28 -2.03
C LYS A 70 1.42 10.52 -1.85
N GLN A 71 0.61 11.00 -0.90
CA GLN A 71 -0.76 10.51 -0.75
C GLN A 71 -1.57 10.82 -2.01
N THR A 72 -2.37 9.85 -2.45
CA THR A 72 -3.26 9.94 -3.60
C THR A 72 -4.68 9.59 -3.20
N ALA A 73 -5.63 9.84 -4.11
CA ALA A 73 -6.98 9.32 -3.94
C ALA A 73 -6.93 7.79 -3.82
N PRO A 74 -7.65 7.19 -2.86
CA PRO A 74 -7.76 5.74 -2.74
C PRO A 74 -8.30 5.12 -4.03
N ALA A 75 -7.78 3.96 -4.39
CA ALA A 75 -8.23 3.20 -5.55
C ALA A 75 -8.71 1.82 -5.13
N MET A 76 -9.69 1.26 -5.86
CA MET A 76 -10.11 -0.14 -5.82
C MET A 76 -10.44 -0.70 -4.43
N GLY A 77 -11.19 0.07 -3.63
CA GLY A 77 -11.63 -0.37 -2.30
C GLY A 77 -10.60 -0.18 -1.20
N SER A 78 -9.45 0.46 -1.49
CA SER A 78 -8.55 0.88 -0.42
C SER A 78 -9.13 2.06 0.35
N SER A 79 -8.81 2.15 1.64
CA SER A 79 -9.15 3.28 2.51
C SER A 79 -8.15 4.43 2.38
N ALA A 80 -6.90 4.12 2.01
CA ALA A 80 -5.83 5.09 1.84
C ALA A 80 -4.75 4.55 0.89
N MET A 81 -4.03 5.45 0.22
CA MET A 81 -2.99 5.09 -0.73
C MET A 81 -1.92 6.18 -0.85
N ALA A 82 -0.66 5.77 -1.04
CA ALA A 82 0.42 6.67 -1.42
C ALA A 82 1.33 6.02 -2.47
N VAL A 83 1.93 6.85 -3.32
CA VAL A 83 2.82 6.45 -4.41
C VAL A 83 4.20 7.07 -4.25
N LYS A 84 5.23 6.40 -4.71
CA LYS A 84 6.58 6.94 -4.81
C LYS A 84 6.63 7.94 -5.96
N ILE A 85 6.94 9.21 -5.65
CA ILE A 85 7.10 10.24 -6.67
C ILE A 85 8.54 10.28 -7.18
N ASN A 86 8.71 10.73 -8.41
CA ASN A 86 10.03 10.87 -9.07
C ASN A 86 10.83 9.56 -9.05
N GLU A 87 10.15 8.42 -9.17
CA GLU A 87 10.79 7.12 -9.21
C GLU A 87 11.38 6.86 -10.60
N ASN A 88 12.67 6.52 -10.63
CA ASN A 88 13.34 6.08 -11.86
C ASN A 88 13.45 4.55 -11.84
N LEU A 89 12.44 3.89 -12.39
CA LEU A 89 12.42 2.43 -12.51
C LEU A 89 13.35 1.99 -13.63
N ASN A 90 14.33 1.15 -13.32
CA ASN A 90 15.18 0.51 -14.32
C ASN A 90 14.51 -0.77 -14.86
N ASP A 91 13.27 -0.64 -15.34
CA ASP A 91 12.46 -1.70 -15.92
C ASP A 91 11.64 -1.13 -17.08
N PRO A 92 12.01 -1.42 -18.34
CA PRO A 92 11.31 -0.89 -19.51
C PRO A 92 9.85 -1.30 -19.60
N ALA A 93 9.47 -2.49 -19.12
CA ALA A 93 8.09 -2.93 -19.12
C ALA A 93 7.26 -2.14 -18.09
N ALA A 94 7.81 -1.89 -16.90
CA ALA A 94 7.20 -1.06 -15.88
C ALA A 94 7.05 0.41 -16.34
N GLN A 95 8.08 0.96 -17.01
CA GLN A 95 8.03 2.31 -17.60
C GLN A 95 6.92 2.41 -18.66
N LYS A 96 6.76 1.39 -19.51
CA LYS A 96 5.75 1.37 -20.57
C LYS A 96 4.32 1.46 -20.02
N ILE A 97 4.08 0.93 -18.84
CA ILE A 97 2.77 0.99 -18.17
C ILE A 97 2.68 2.13 -17.15
N ASN A 98 3.67 3.04 -17.10
CA ASN A 98 3.77 4.15 -16.14
C ASN A 98 3.61 3.67 -14.68
N PHE A 99 4.16 2.50 -14.35
CA PHE A 99 4.09 1.99 -12.99
C PHE A 99 4.90 2.87 -12.03
N GLN A 100 4.40 3.02 -10.82
CA GLN A 100 5.10 3.62 -9.69
C GLN A 100 4.93 2.71 -8.48
N SER A 101 5.98 2.57 -7.67
CA SER A 101 5.86 1.86 -6.40
C SER A 101 4.84 2.55 -5.50
N TYR A 102 4.02 1.76 -4.82
CA TYR A 102 2.95 2.31 -3.98
C TYR A 102 2.67 1.42 -2.77
N PHE A 103 2.00 2.01 -1.79
CA PHE A 103 1.29 1.24 -0.78
C PHE A 103 -0.17 1.67 -0.67
N ALA A 104 -0.99 0.75 -0.24
CA ALA A 104 -2.41 0.98 0.02
C ALA A 104 -2.82 0.28 1.32
N VAL A 105 -3.80 0.85 2.00
CA VAL A 105 -4.43 0.28 3.20
C VAL A 105 -5.88 -0.01 2.88
N SER A 106 -6.34 -1.21 3.18
CA SER A 106 -7.72 -1.64 2.98
C SER A 106 -8.28 -2.23 4.28
N TYR A 107 -9.59 -2.09 4.46
CA TYR A 107 -10.34 -2.70 5.54
C TYR A 107 -10.94 -4.02 5.08
N ASP A 108 -10.93 -5.02 5.97
CA ASP A 108 -11.61 -6.31 5.82
C ASP A 108 -12.03 -6.88 7.18
N THR A 109 -12.57 -8.07 7.22
CA THR A 109 -13.01 -8.73 8.45
C THR A 109 -12.69 -10.22 8.46
N LEU A 110 -12.29 -10.75 9.61
CA LEU A 110 -12.09 -12.19 9.81
C LEU A 110 -13.39 -12.97 9.75
N GLN A 111 -14.54 -12.34 10.04
CA GLN A 111 -15.83 -13.01 10.21
C GLN A 111 -15.78 -14.12 11.28
N ASP A 112 -15.93 -15.38 10.87
CA ASP A 112 -15.88 -16.57 11.71
C ASP A 112 -14.50 -17.28 11.71
N LYS A 113 -13.50 -16.69 11.02
CA LYS A 113 -12.16 -17.27 10.82
C LYS A 113 -11.15 -16.73 11.84
N ASN A 114 -10.04 -17.45 11.96
CA ASN A 114 -8.83 -16.93 12.59
C ASN A 114 -7.88 -16.32 11.54
N MET A 115 -6.81 -15.66 11.97
CA MET A 115 -5.84 -15.01 11.09
C MET A 115 -5.18 -15.98 10.12
N SER A 116 -4.85 -17.20 10.56
CA SER A 116 -4.21 -18.21 9.69
C SER A 116 -5.14 -18.63 8.55
N GLU A 117 -6.41 -18.87 8.83
CA GLU A 117 -7.42 -19.20 7.82
C GLU A 117 -7.64 -18.03 6.85
N TYR A 118 -7.68 -16.80 7.36
CA TYR A 118 -7.76 -15.60 6.55
C TYR A 118 -6.57 -15.47 5.59
N VAL A 119 -5.35 -15.64 6.11
CA VAL A 119 -4.11 -15.63 5.31
C VAL A 119 -4.14 -16.67 4.20
N GLN A 120 -4.61 -17.89 4.48
CA GLN A 120 -4.76 -18.92 3.42
C GLN A 120 -5.75 -18.51 2.34
N ILE A 121 -6.85 -17.87 2.71
CA ILE A 121 -7.82 -17.34 1.73
C ILE A 121 -7.18 -16.29 0.85
N VAL A 122 -6.42 -15.35 1.43
CA VAL A 122 -5.70 -14.31 0.69
C VAL A 122 -4.69 -14.92 -0.27
N LYS A 123 -3.89 -15.90 0.17
CA LYS A 123 -2.90 -16.60 -0.66
C LYS A 123 -3.56 -17.35 -1.82
N ASN A 124 -4.64 -18.09 -1.54
CA ASN A 124 -5.40 -18.82 -2.57
C ASN A 124 -6.02 -17.85 -3.59
N GLY A 125 -6.57 -16.73 -3.14
CA GLY A 125 -7.10 -15.68 -4.01
C GLY A 125 -6.03 -15.07 -4.92
N LEU A 126 -4.83 -14.82 -4.38
CA LEU A 126 -3.71 -14.33 -5.17
C LEU A 126 -3.30 -15.33 -6.25
N GLN A 127 -3.16 -16.62 -5.91
CA GLN A 127 -2.79 -17.67 -6.86
C GLN A 127 -3.87 -17.93 -7.92
N GLN A 128 -5.16 -17.80 -7.57
CA GLN A 128 -6.26 -17.89 -8.53
C GLN A 128 -6.27 -16.73 -9.52
N THR A 129 -5.96 -15.52 -9.03
CA THR A 129 -5.95 -14.30 -9.86
C THR A 129 -4.68 -14.20 -10.70
N ILE A 130 -3.54 -14.62 -10.14
CA ILE A 130 -2.23 -14.59 -10.79
C ILE A 130 -1.59 -15.98 -10.66
N PRO A 131 -1.93 -16.90 -11.56
CA PRO A 131 -1.30 -18.22 -11.62
C PRO A 131 0.22 -18.06 -11.81
N GLY A 132 1.02 -18.67 -10.93
CA GLY A 132 2.46 -18.51 -10.93
C GLY A 132 2.99 -17.51 -9.89
N ALA A 133 2.15 -16.91 -9.06
CA ALA A 133 2.60 -16.17 -7.88
C ALA A 133 3.38 -17.11 -6.93
N ILE A 134 4.57 -16.69 -6.52
CA ILE A 134 5.48 -17.44 -5.65
C ILE A 134 5.59 -16.71 -4.33
N PHE A 135 5.17 -17.35 -3.25
CA PHE A 135 5.35 -16.82 -1.89
C PHE A 135 6.80 -17.02 -1.44
N THR A 136 7.48 -15.92 -1.13
CA THR A 136 8.89 -15.92 -0.71
C THR A 136 9.06 -15.71 0.79
N LYS A 137 8.00 -15.22 1.46
CA LYS A 137 7.93 -15.06 2.91
C LYS A 137 6.50 -15.23 3.39
N ASP A 138 6.33 -15.84 4.56
CA ASP A 138 5.03 -16.13 5.17
C ASP A 138 5.29 -16.26 6.70
N GLN A 139 4.99 -15.20 7.47
CA GLN A 139 5.36 -15.17 8.88
C GLN A 139 4.46 -14.28 9.73
N ASP A 140 4.26 -14.70 10.98
CA ASP A 140 3.64 -13.86 12.00
C ASP A 140 4.57 -12.73 12.42
N MET A 141 3.98 -11.60 12.78
CA MET A 141 4.66 -10.44 13.32
C MET A 141 3.74 -9.64 14.25
N THR A 142 4.26 -8.56 14.81
CA THR A 142 3.48 -7.64 15.66
C THR A 142 3.68 -6.21 15.16
N ILE A 143 2.61 -5.45 15.05
CA ILE A 143 2.64 -4.02 14.73
C ILE A 143 1.90 -3.26 15.82
N ASN A 144 2.61 -2.40 16.55
CA ASN A 144 2.06 -1.59 17.65
C ASN A 144 1.19 -2.39 18.62
N GLY A 145 1.66 -3.60 19.00
CA GLY A 145 0.98 -4.50 19.94
C GLY A 145 -0.17 -5.30 19.35
N LYS A 146 -0.52 -5.12 18.09
CA LYS A 146 -1.53 -5.92 17.39
C LYS A 146 -0.87 -7.10 16.68
N SER A 147 -1.51 -8.27 16.70
CA SER A 147 -1.08 -9.41 15.90
C SER A 147 -1.18 -9.07 14.42
N ALA A 148 -0.17 -9.45 13.67
CA ALA A 148 -0.13 -9.23 12.23
C ALA A 148 0.51 -10.43 11.53
N HIS A 149 0.29 -10.55 10.23
CA HIS A 149 0.87 -11.58 9.39
C HIS A 149 1.40 -10.98 8.10
N ALA A 150 2.67 -11.24 7.77
CA ALA A 150 3.34 -10.72 6.58
C ALA A 150 3.52 -11.81 5.53
N ILE A 151 3.15 -11.51 4.29
CA ILE A 151 3.33 -12.33 3.10
C ILE A 151 4.12 -11.54 2.08
N GLU A 152 5.28 -12.05 1.66
CA GLU A 152 5.96 -11.55 0.45
C GLU A 152 5.67 -12.51 -0.71
N ALA A 153 5.39 -11.95 -1.89
CA ALA A 153 5.20 -12.74 -3.09
C ALA A 153 5.87 -12.11 -4.31
N GLU A 154 6.36 -12.95 -5.19
CA GLU A 154 6.82 -12.57 -6.52
C GLU A 154 5.77 -12.99 -7.55
N LEU A 155 5.51 -12.12 -8.51
CA LEU A 155 4.52 -12.35 -9.55
C LEU A 155 4.90 -11.61 -10.83
N THR A 156 4.44 -12.14 -11.97
CA THR A 156 4.64 -11.50 -13.27
C THR A 156 3.30 -11.08 -13.83
N GLN A 157 3.18 -9.81 -14.23
CA GLN A 157 1.97 -9.28 -14.81
C GLN A 157 2.28 -8.23 -15.87
N GLN A 158 1.63 -8.28 -17.03
CA GLN A 158 1.87 -7.38 -18.17
C GLN A 158 3.36 -7.29 -18.58
N GLY A 159 4.11 -8.40 -18.40
CA GLY A 159 5.55 -8.46 -18.69
C GLY A 159 6.45 -7.81 -17.63
N VAL A 160 5.90 -7.31 -16.55
CA VAL A 160 6.65 -6.77 -15.39
C VAL A 160 6.75 -7.83 -14.30
N ASN A 161 7.95 -8.01 -13.77
CA ASN A 161 8.17 -8.82 -12.57
C ASN A 161 8.01 -7.94 -11.33
N PHE A 162 6.97 -8.19 -10.57
CA PHE A 162 6.69 -7.50 -9.32
C PHE A 162 7.16 -8.31 -8.12
N LYS A 163 7.47 -7.60 -7.05
CA LYS A 163 7.52 -8.15 -5.70
C LYS A 163 6.62 -7.32 -4.80
N ILE A 164 5.75 -8.01 -4.08
CA ILE A 164 4.75 -7.41 -3.21
C ILE A 164 4.97 -7.85 -1.76
N LEU A 165 4.58 -6.98 -0.84
CA LEU A 165 4.44 -7.31 0.58
C LEU A 165 2.99 -7.02 0.97
N MET A 166 2.30 -8.00 1.54
CA MET A 166 1.00 -7.83 2.17
C MET A 166 1.15 -8.06 3.67
N ILE A 167 0.56 -7.18 4.47
CA ILE A 167 0.53 -7.34 5.92
C ILE A 167 -0.92 -7.21 6.38
N ALA A 168 -1.46 -8.29 6.92
CA ALA A 168 -2.76 -8.32 7.57
C ALA A 168 -2.57 -8.05 9.06
N ILE A 169 -3.27 -7.05 9.60
CA ILE A 169 -3.17 -6.59 11.00
C ILE A 169 -4.54 -6.74 11.65
N THR A 170 -4.60 -7.36 12.83
CA THR A 170 -5.86 -7.43 13.59
C THR A 170 -6.27 -6.04 14.08
N GLY A 171 -7.51 -5.68 13.82
CA GLY A 171 -8.16 -4.49 14.37
C GLY A 171 -8.88 -4.76 15.69
N GLU A 172 -10.01 -4.12 15.86
CA GLU A 172 -10.92 -4.40 16.97
C GLU A 172 -11.81 -5.60 16.60
N GLU A 173 -12.20 -6.41 17.58
CA GLU A 173 -13.06 -7.58 17.42
C GLU A 173 -12.62 -8.51 16.28
N LYS A 174 -13.25 -8.38 15.11
CA LYS A 174 -13.02 -9.19 13.90
C LYS A 174 -12.44 -8.39 12.75
N ASP A 175 -12.09 -7.14 12.98
CA ASP A 175 -11.54 -6.28 11.94
C ASP A 175 -10.15 -6.73 11.51
N VAL A 176 -9.87 -6.56 10.22
CA VAL A 176 -8.54 -6.76 9.61
C VAL A 176 -8.19 -5.55 8.77
N TRP A 177 -7.03 -5.00 9.00
CA TRP A 177 -6.45 -3.99 8.14
C TRP A 177 -5.35 -4.62 7.29
N VAL A 178 -5.49 -4.50 5.98
CA VAL A 178 -4.53 -5.08 5.03
C VAL A 178 -3.73 -3.96 4.40
N MET A 179 -2.44 -3.95 4.64
CA MET A 179 -1.51 -3.10 3.90
C MET A 179 -0.89 -3.89 2.77
N SER A 180 -0.96 -3.33 1.55
CA SER A 180 -0.29 -3.87 0.37
C SER A 180 0.78 -2.91 -0.12
N PHE A 181 1.99 -3.40 -0.30
CA PHE A 181 3.14 -2.67 -0.81
C PHE A 181 3.57 -3.31 -2.12
N ASN A 182 3.77 -2.51 -3.14
CA ASN A 182 3.99 -2.99 -4.50
C ASN A 182 5.14 -2.26 -5.15
N THR A 183 6.09 -3.03 -5.69
CA THR A 183 7.22 -2.51 -6.45
C THR A 183 7.67 -3.53 -7.51
N THR A 184 8.56 -3.14 -8.41
CA THR A 184 9.21 -4.12 -9.30
C THR A 184 10.17 -5.01 -8.49
N LYS A 185 10.39 -6.24 -8.96
CA LYS A 185 11.36 -7.15 -8.33
C LYS A 185 12.75 -6.52 -8.23
N ASN A 186 13.16 -5.77 -9.26
CA ASN A 186 14.47 -5.11 -9.31
C ASN A 186 14.61 -3.95 -8.31
N SER A 187 13.49 -3.35 -7.87
CA SER A 187 13.49 -2.25 -6.91
C SER A 187 13.22 -2.73 -5.48
N TRP A 188 12.99 -4.03 -5.27
CA TRP A 188 12.62 -4.58 -3.98
C TRP A 188 13.61 -4.23 -2.86
N ASP A 189 14.90 -4.45 -3.10
CA ASP A 189 15.92 -4.23 -2.09
C ASP A 189 16.08 -2.75 -1.73
N ILE A 190 15.67 -1.83 -2.63
CA ILE A 190 15.65 -0.39 -2.38
C ILE A 190 14.51 -0.03 -1.41
N TYR A 191 13.35 -0.66 -1.54
CA TYR A 191 12.13 -0.26 -0.82
C TYR A 191 11.75 -1.16 0.34
N LYS A 192 12.29 -2.37 0.46
CA LYS A 192 11.91 -3.35 1.47
C LYS A 192 11.89 -2.76 2.89
N GLU A 193 12.98 -2.14 3.30
CA GLU A 193 13.07 -1.55 4.65
C GLU A 193 12.08 -0.39 4.83
N THR A 194 11.87 0.42 3.79
CA THR A 194 10.87 1.49 3.80
C THR A 194 9.46 0.92 3.96
N PHE A 195 9.11 -0.16 3.26
CA PHE A 195 7.81 -0.81 3.36
C PHE A 195 7.53 -1.33 4.78
N TYR A 196 8.50 -2.01 5.37
CA TYR A 196 8.38 -2.47 6.76
C TYR A 196 8.33 -1.30 7.76
N SER A 197 9.07 -0.22 7.52
CA SER A 197 9.02 0.99 8.35
C SER A 197 7.64 1.66 8.28
N ILE A 198 7.07 1.81 7.08
CA ILE A 198 5.70 2.32 6.89
C ILE A 198 4.71 1.43 7.65
N ALA A 199 4.80 0.11 7.48
CA ALA A 199 3.91 -0.83 8.15
C ALA A 199 4.00 -0.73 9.68
N ASN A 200 5.21 -0.64 10.23
CA ASN A 200 5.43 -0.49 11.67
C ASN A 200 4.93 0.85 12.23
N SER A 201 4.72 1.85 11.39
CA SER A 201 4.16 3.13 11.79
C SER A 201 2.62 3.14 11.85
N PHE A 202 1.97 2.10 11.34
CA PHE A 202 0.51 2.01 11.33
C PHE A 202 -0.05 1.93 12.76
N SER A 203 -0.98 2.82 13.07
CA SER A 203 -1.62 2.90 14.39
C SER A 203 -3.12 3.13 14.24
N LEU A 204 -3.91 2.26 14.84
CA LEU A 204 -5.36 2.44 14.93
C LEU A 204 -5.70 3.56 15.90
N LYS A 205 -6.66 4.37 15.54
CA LYS A 205 -7.26 5.34 16.43
C LYS A 205 -8.23 4.65 17.37
N LYS A 206 -8.38 5.21 18.56
CA LYS A 206 -9.33 4.76 19.59
C LYS A 206 -10.66 5.47 19.41
#